data_58ad8ac763d913bfedcbd8bc0cda5d58
#
_entry.id   58ad8ac763d913bfedcbd8bc0cda5d58
#
_cell.length_a   1.000
_cell.length_b   1.000
_cell.length_c   1.000
_cell.angle_alpha   90.00
_cell.angle_beta   90.00
_cell.angle_gamma   90.00
#
_symmetry.space_group_name_H-M   'P 1'
#
loop_
_entity.id
_entity.type
_entity.pdbx_description
1 polymer ?
#
loop_
_entity_poly.entity_id
_entity_poly.type
_entity_poly.pdbx_seq_one_letter_code
_entity_poly.pdbx_strand_id
1 'polypeptide(L)'
;MKTIATFLTAALISQLNAQMLLPESSLPEYEQDIDHARLIKNQSHGVRKRGEKVYQNLCMNCHGDLKNVGSIPTSLRFAEGKFQHGSDPHTMYQTITRGWRTMPPQPQLTPRDKYAAIHYIRSHYLTKHNPSQLFKVTADYLDKLPKGKGMGPEPAANDAPEPWTAMNYGDFLINTYEIATEQDREKAGRADEIAPDANIAYKGIALRLDPGEGGVSKGKAWSLFEHDSMRVAGVWQGDGFIDWKGVHFDGKHVVRPRTIGVPILETKDEPGWANPETGTFDDLRFKGPDGLRYGPLPRKWAHYKGLYKHGHQTVISYTIGDADILESHELAKDGAFVRQLNIGKSTKHLRVRLANAGTKVHVSQAPDIKVREQDGFVVCTISALKPPSTSPSPSVVMSPPNPRTSPHSLREAPPSGPRLPPH
;
A
#
# COMPACT_ATOMS: atom_id res chain seq x y z
N MET A 1 -61.07 15.43 -43.80
CA MET A 1 -60.98 14.77 -42.49
C MET A 1 -59.49 14.39 -42.25
N LYS A 2 -58.83 15.16 -41.45
CA LYS A 2 -57.42 14.88 -41.07
C LYS A 2 -57.38 14.41 -39.62
N THR A 3 -57.01 13.14 -39.41
CA THR A 3 -56.91 12.52 -38.10
C THR A 3 -55.53 12.86 -37.52
N ILE A 4 -55.51 13.62 -36.43
CA ILE A 4 -54.34 13.95 -35.67
C ILE A 4 -54.11 12.80 -34.67
N ALA A 5 -53.02 12.04 -34.84
CA ALA A 5 -52.60 11.04 -33.89
C ALA A 5 -51.72 11.71 -32.82
N THR A 6 -52.26 11.79 -31.61
CA THR A 6 -51.54 12.30 -30.43
C THR A 6 -50.68 11.19 -29.86
N PHE A 7 -49.33 11.31 -30.00
CA PHE A 7 -48.37 10.44 -29.32
C PHE A 7 -48.24 10.89 -27.87
N LEU A 8 -48.75 10.11 -26.94
CA LEU A 8 -48.44 10.21 -25.53
C LEU A 8 -47.03 9.62 -25.30
N THR A 9 -46.05 10.48 -25.14
CA THR A 9 -44.74 10.10 -24.63
C THR A 9 -44.85 9.94 -23.12
N ALA A 10 -44.99 8.70 -22.65
CA ALA A 10 -44.81 8.37 -21.23
C ALA A 10 -43.34 8.53 -20.87
N ALA A 11 -43.02 9.63 -20.20
CA ALA A 11 -41.71 9.80 -19.56
C ALA A 11 -41.60 8.81 -18.40
N LEU A 12 -40.91 7.70 -18.60
CA LEU A 12 -40.43 6.86 -17.52
C LEU A 12 -39.39 7.66 -16.73
N ILE A 13 -39.83 8.32 -15.68
CA ILE A 13 -38.98 8.81 -14.61
C ILE A 13 -38.50 7.55 -13.88
N SER A 14 -37.35 7.03 -14.27
CA SER A 14 -36.63 6.04 -13.47
C SER A 14 -36.28 6.71 -12.15
N GLN A 15 -37.07 6.45 -11.13
CA GLN A 15 -36.65 6.73 -9.76
C GLN A 15 -35.38 5.95 -9.53
N LEU A 16 -34.24 6.63 -9.48
CA LEU A 16 -33.00 6.14 -8.92
C LEU A 16 -33.24 5.91 -7.43
N ASN A 17 -33.92 4.80 -7.12
CA ASN A 17 -33.97 4.30 -5.77
C ASN A 17 -32.53 4.07 -5.34
N ALA A 18 -32.10 4.77 -4.31
CA ALA A 18 -30.80 4.61 -3.69
C ALA A 18 -30.69 3.17 -3.19
N GLN A 19 -30.02 2.35 -3.99
CA GLN A 19 -29.95 0.91 -3.83
C GLN A 19 -28.68 0.54 -3.06
N MET A 20 -28.73 -0.50 -2.25
CA MET A 20 -27.54 -1.12 -1.69
C MET A 20 -26.61 -1.55 -2.83
N LEU A 21 -25.30 -1.36 -2.66
CA LEU A 21 -24.32 -1.65 -3.70
C LEU A 21 -24.12 -3.15 -3.88
N LEU A 22 -24.11 -3.93 -2.78
CA LEU A 22 -24.00 -5.38 -2.82
C LEU A 22 -25.37 -6.04 -2.63
N PRO A 23 -25.76 -7.00 -3.48
CA PRO A 23 -26.92 -7.82 -3.26
C PRO A 23 -26.67 -8.78 -2.09
N GLU A 24 -27.72 -9.24 -1.42
CA GLU A 24 -27.64 -10.15 -0.30
C GLU A 24 -26.97 -11.49 -0.66
N SER A 25 -27.20 -11.95 -1.88
CA SER A 25 -26.62 -13.18 -2.42
C SER A 25 -25.08 -13.17 -2.59
N SER A 26 -24.47 -11.99 -2.53
CA SER A 26 -23.00 -11.85 -2.61
C SER A 26 -22.31 -11.77 -1.25
N LEU A 27 -23.09 -11.79 -0.16
CA LEU A 27 -22.54 -11.73 1.18
C LEU A 27 -21.98 -13.09 1.62
N PRO A 28 -20.97 -13.12 2.50
CA PRO A 28 -20.50 -14.36 3.11
C PRO A 28 -21.65 -15.11 3.81
N GLU A 29 -21.62 -16.45 3.78
CA GLU A 29 -22.67 -17.30 4.33
C GLU A 29 -23.00 -16.99 5.80
N TYR A 30 -22.00 -16.66 6.61
CA TYR A 30 -22.21 -16.33 8.02
C TYR A 30 -23.10 -15.10 8.25
N GLU A 31 -23.24 -14.21 7.27
CA GLU A 31 -24.11 -13.02 7.39
C GLU A 31 -25.59 -13.38 7.51
N GLN A 32 -26.00 -14.56 7.06
CA GLN A 32 -27.36 -15.05 7.17
C GLN A 32 -27.70 -15.62 8.57
N ASP A 33 -26.68 -15.90 9.39
CA ASP A 33 -26.85 -16.48 10.73
C ASP A 33 -26.42 -15.55 11.87
N ILE A 34 -26.41 -14.24 11.65
CA ILE A 34 -25.99 -13.28 12.68
C ILE A 34 -27.10 -13.04 13.70
N ASP A 35 -26.79 -13.19 14.99
CA ASP A 35 -27.62 -12.74 16.10
C ASP A 35 -27.44 -11.21 16.31
N HIS A 36 -28.15 -10.43 15.49
CA HIS A 36 -28.12 -8.99 15.52
C HIS A 36 -28.58 -8.42 16.87
N ALA A 37 -29.60 -9.03 17.48
CA ALA A 37 -30.14 -8.57 18.76
C ALA A 37 -29.08 -8.66 19.88
N ARG A 38 -28.31 -9.75 19.92
CA ARG A 38 -27.22 -9.95 20.86
C ARG A 38 -26.10 -8.93 20.68
N LEU A 39 -25.69 -8.69 19.42
CA LEU A 39 -24.66 -7.71 19.10
C LEU A 39 -25.09 -6.29 19.43
N ILE A 40 -26.35 -5.92 19.20
CA ILE A 40 -26.89 -4.58 19.54
C ILE A 40 -26.98 -4.40 21.06
N LYS A 41 -27.29 -5.44 21.83
CA LYS A 41 -27.31 -5.40 23.29
C LYS A 41 -25.92 -5.30 23.92
N ASN A 42 -24.89 -5.79 23.27
CA ASN A 42 -23.54 -5.80 23.82
C ASN A 42 -22.86 -4.42 23.68
N GLN A 43 -23.06 -3.57 24.67
CA GLN A 43 -22.50 -2.22 24.73
C GLN A 43 -21.44 -2.07 25.82
N SER A 44 -20.65 -3.11 26.09
CA SER A 44 -19.58 -3.08 27.07
C SER A 44 -18.56 -1.97 26.78
N HIS A 45 -17.79 -1.58 27.79
CA HIS A 45 -16.70 -0.59 27.64
C HIS A 45 -15.70 -1.05 26.56
N GLY A 46 -15.32 -2.33 26.55
CA GLY A 46 -14.40 -2.89 25.55
C GLY A 46 -14.95 -2.78 24.13
N VAL A 47 -16.25 -3.05 23.93
CA VAL A 47 -16.89 -2.90 22.61
C VAL A 47 -16.87 -1.43 22.15
N ARG A 48 -17.17 -0.48 23.04
CA ARG A 48 -17.14 0.95 22.67
C ARG A 48 -15.72 1.43 22.35
N LYS A 49 -14.72 1.03 23.16
CA LYS A 49 -13.30 1.34 22.91
C LYS A 49 -12.83 0.75 21.57
N ARG A 50 -13.25 -0.47 21.24
CA ARG A 50 -13.00 -1.06 19.94
C ARG A 50 -13.67 -0.26 18.84
N GLY A 51 -14.93 0.13 19.03
CA GLY A 51 -15.67 0.94 18.07
C GLY A 51 -15.05 2.30 17.78
N GLU A 52 -14.47 2.94 18.80
CA GLU A 52 -13.70 4.16 18.65
C GLU A 52 -12.53 3.95 17.70
N LYS A 53 -11.73 2.90 17.92
CA LYS A 53 -10.59 2.57 17.04
C LYS A 53 -11.04 2.25 15.61
N VAL A 54 -12.11 1.46 15.42
CA VAL A 54 -12.68 1.19 14.10
C VAL A 54 -13.09 2.49 13.41
N TYR A 55 -13.76 3.38 14.14
CA TYR A 55 -14.19 4.66 13.61
C TYR A 55 -13.01 5.54 13.17
N GLN A 56 -12.03 5.70 14.04
CA GLN A 56 -10.84 6.51 13.78
C GLN A 56 -10.04 6.01 12.57
N ASN A 57 -9.90 4.70 12.43
CA ASN A 57 -9.08 4.12 11.39
C ASN A 57 -9.79 4.01 10.02
N LEU A 58 -11.11 3.82 10.00
CA LEU A 58 -11.82 3.50 8.76
C LEU A 58 -12.96 4.44 8.38
N CYS A 59 -13.58 5.11 9.35
CA CYS A 59 -14.77 5.92 9.10
C CYS A 59 -14.47 7.42 9.07
N MET A 60 -13.57 7.86 9.94
CA MET A 60 -13.30 9.28 10.21
C MET A 60 -12.79 10.01 8.97
N ASN A 61 -12.02 9.35 8.12
CA ASN A 61 -11.52 9.97 6.89
C ASN A 61 -12.67 10.54 6.02
N CYS A 62 -13.74 9.77 5.85
CA CYS A 62 -14.88 10.21 5.04
C CYS A 62 -15.93 10.99 5.83
N HIS A 63 -16.20 10.59 7.09
CA HIS A 63 -17.28 11.14 7.90
C HIS A 63 -16.86 12.29 8.83
N GLY A 64 -15.55 12.51 8.98
CA GLY A 64 -14.98 13.52 9.87
C GLY A 64 -15.11 13.20 11.37
N ASP A 65 -14.78 14.18 12.18
CA ASP A 65 -14.99 14.17 13.63
C ASP A 65 -15.78 15.42 14.08
N LEU A 66 -15.75 15.73 15.37
CA LEU A 66 -16.44 16.91 15.90
C LEU A 66 -15.83 18.25 15.44
N LYS A 67 -14.56 18.25 15.04
CA LYS A 67 -13.80 19.45 14.67
C LYS A 67 -13.54 19.54 13.18
N ASN A 68 -13.34 18.40 12.54
CA ASN A 68 -12.89 18.32 11.16
C ASN A 68 -13.97 17.72 10.26
N VAL A 69 -14.15 18.31 9.10
CA VAL A 69 -14.98 17.75 8.03
C VAL A 69 -14.21 16.62 7.37
N GLY A 70 -14.89 15.51 7.04
CA GLY A 70 -14.28 14.41 6.30
C GLY A 70 -13.89 14.79 4.87
N SER A 71 -13.09 13.96 4.24
CA SER A 71 -12.58 14.18 2.87
C SER A 71 -13.67 14.13 1.79
N ILE A 72 -14.84 13.55 2.08
CA ILE A 72 -15.96 13.47 1.15
C ILE A 72 -17.08 14.41 1.64
N PRO A 73 -17.30 15.57 0.98
CA PRO A 73 -18.28 16.57 1.44
C PRO A 73 -19.73 16.07 1.52
N THR A 74 -20.07 15.02 0.76
CA THR A 74 -21.40 14.40 0.74
C THR A 74 -21.60 13.31 1.78
N SER A 75 -20.54 12.93 2.51
CA SER A 75 -20.62 11.95 3.59
C SER A 75 -21.38 12.51 4.79
N LEU A 76 -22.17 11.65 5.41
CA LEU A 76 -22.93 12.03 6.61
C LEU A 76 -22.02 12.40 7.77
N ARG A 77 -22.11 13.62 8.26
CA ARG A 77 -21.50 14.05 9.51
C ARG A 77 -22.42 13.65 10.67
N PHE A 78 -22.01 12.67 11.46
CA PHE A 78 -22.88 12.10 12.49
C PHE A 78 -23.28 13.09 13.58
N ALA A 79 -22.47 14.10 13.86
CA ALA A 79 -22.75 15.10 14.87
C ALA A 79 -23.90 16.05 14.52
N GLU A 80 -24.23 16.25 13.26
CA GLU A 80 -25.16 17.29 12.80
C GLU A 80 -26.04 16.88 11.61
N GLY A 81 -25.62 15.85 10.86
CA GLY A 81 -26.30 15.45 9.63
C GLY A 81 -27.54 14.59 9.88
N LYS A 82 -28.39 14.49 8.87
CA LYS A 82 -29.61 13.68 8.88
C LYS A 82 -29.40 12.38 8.11
N PHE A 83 -29.70 11.23 8.76
CA PHE A 83 -29.66 9.93 8.10
C PHE A 83 -30.66 9.86 6.95
N GLN A 84 -30.22 9.39 5.81
CA GLN A 84 -31.04 9.23 4.61
C GLN A 84 -31.57 7.80 4.43
N HIS A 85 -30.91 6.81 5.01
CA HIS A 85 -31.28 5.41 4.86
C HIS A 85 -31.93 4.86 6.15
N GLY A 86 -31.51 5.33 7.33
CA GLY A 86 -32.03 4.94 8.63
C GLY A 86 -30.93 5.04 9.68
N SER A 87 -31.31 5.36 10.93
CA SER A 87 -30.40 5.52 12.06
C SER A 87 -30.52 4.40 13.11
N ASP A 88 -31.36 3.42 12.84
CA ASP A 88 -31.43 2.24 13.68
C ASP A 88 -30.19 1.34 13.48
N PRO A 89 -29.75 0.61 14.53
CA PRO A 89 -28.49 -0.13 14.48
C PRO A 89 -28.41 -1.17 13.36
N HIS A 90 -29.51 -1.83 13.01
CA HIS A 90 -29.49 -2.85 11.99
C HIS A 90 -29.39 -2.25 10.57
N THR A 91 -30.12 -1.17 10.30
CA THR A 91 -29.98 -0.43 9.02
C THR A 91 -28.58 0.16 8.86
N MET A 92 -27.98 0.68 9.95
CA MET A 92 -26.57 1.12 9.94
C MET A 92 -25.63 -0.05 9.62
N TYR A 93 -25.87 -1.24 10.20
CA TYR A 93 -25.11 -2.45 9.92
C TYR A 93 -25.22 -2.85 8.43
N GLN A 94 -26.41 -2.86 7.87
CA GLN A 94 -26.63 -3.16 6.46
C GLN A 94 -25.92 -2.15 5.55
N THR A 95 -25.92 -0.88 5.91
CA THR A 95 -25.19 0.17 5.19
C THR A 95 -23.69 -0.09 5.16
N ILE A 96 -23.10 -0.46 6.30
CA ILE A 96 -21.66 -0.81 6.38
C ILE A 96 -21.35 -2.09 5.61
N THR A 97 -22.24 -3.09 5.70
CA THR A 97 -22.02 -4.42 5.11
C THR A 97 -22.15 -4.40 3.59
N ARG A 98 -23.19 -3.74 3.08
CA ARG A 98 -23.56 -3.78 1.66
C ARG A 98 -23.19 -2.54 0.88
N GLY A 99 -22.79 -1.47 1.57
CA GLY A 99 -22.61 -0.15 0.98
C GLY A 99 -23.95 0.52 0.62
N TRP A 100 -23.93 1.82 0.46
CA TRP A 100 -25.11 2.58 0.08
C TRP A 100 -24.73 3.86 -0.65
N ARG A 101 -25.25 4.08 -1.86
CA ARG A 101 -24.88 5.21 -2.73
C ARG A 101 -23.36 5.29 -2.97
N THR A 102 -22.72 6.33 -2.44
CA THR A 102 -21.27 6.56 -2.57
C THR A 102 -20.45 5.91 -1.45
N MET A 103 -21.12 5.40 -0.40
CA MET A 103 -20.43 4.68 0.68
C MET A 103 -20.14 3.24 0.23
N PRO A 104 -18.88 2.84 0.08
CA PRO A 104 -18.53 1.47 -0.30
C PRO A 104 -18.80 0.48 0.84
N PRO A 105 -19.09 -0.78 0.52
CA PRO A 105 -19.18 -1.84 1.52
C PRO A 105 -17.84 -2.04 2.23
N GLN A 106 -17.89 -2.50 3.48
CA GLN A 106 -16.73 -2.74 4.33
C GLN A 106 -16.59 -4.24 4.66
N PRO A 107 -16.19 -5.08 3.68
CA PRO A 107 -16.13 -6.54 3.84
C PRO A 107 -15.04 -7.00 4.81
N GLN A 108 -14.03 -6.17 5.06
CA GLN A 108 -12.94 -6.43 5.99
C GLN A 108 -13.36 -6.36 7.46
N LEU A 109 -14.50 -5.72 7.76
CA LEU A 109 -15.02 -5.63 9.12
C LEU A 109 -15.87 -6.84 9.48
N THR A 110 -15.59 -7.46 10.61
CA THR A 110 -16.46 -8.50 11.16
C THR A 110 -17.79 -7.92 11.67
N PRO A 111 -18.86 -8.71 11.85
CA PRO A 111 -20.11 -8.22 12.44
C PRO A 111 -19.92 -7.53 13.80
N ARG A 112 -18.97 -8.02 14.61
CA ARG A 112 -18.64 -7.41 15.91
C ARG A 112 -17.98 -6.05 15.75
N ASP A 113 -17.09 -5.87 14.75
CA ASP A 113 -16.47 -4.59 14.45
C ASP A 113 -17.48 -3.56 13.96
N LYS A 114 -18.36 -3.98 13.05
CA LYS A 114 -19.44 -3.14 12.52
C LYS A 114 -20.33 -2.62 13.64
N TYR A 115 -20.79 -3.51 14.53
CA TYR A 115 -21.60 -3.08 15.68
C TYR A 115 -20.82 -2.28 16.71
N ALA A 116 -19.54 -2.56 16.92
CA ALA A 116 -18.69 -1.74 17.79
C ALA A 116 -18.61 -0.29 17.28
N ALA A 117 -18.36 -0.09 15.98
CA ALA A 117 -18.38 1.23 15.36
C ALA A 117 -19.74 1.91 15.47
N ILE A 118 -20.85 1.19 15.25
CA ILE A 118 -22.20 1.70 15.43
C ILE A 118 -22.44 2.16 16.89
N HIS A 119 -22.00 1.38 17.87
CA HIS A 119 -22.10 1.77 19.28
C HIS A 119 -21.32 3.03 19.61
N TYR A 120 -20.10 3.16 19.05
CA TYR A 120 -19.31 4.38 19.18
C TYR A 120 -20.02 5.58 18.54
N ILE A 121 -20.47 5.48 17.30
CA ILE A 121 -21.21 6.54 16.60
C ILE A 121 -22.42 6.97 17.41
N ARG A 122 -23.22 6.03 17.89
CA ARG A 122 -24.44 6.29 18.66
C ARG A 122 -24.14 6.98 20.01
N SER A 123 -23.12 6.50 20.73
CA SER A 123 -22.78 7.05 22.06
C SER A 123 -21.99 8.35 21.98
N HIS A 124 -21.05 8.48 21.05
CA HIS A 124 -20.16 9.62 20.95
C HIS A 124 -20.77 10.80 20.20
N TYR A 125 -21.41 10.52 19.07
CA TYR A 125 -22.00 11.56 18.20
C TYR A 125 -23.49 11.75 18.45
N LEU A 126 -24.31 10.70 18.28
CA LEU A 126 -25.75 10.87 18.25
C LEU A 126 -26.30 11.27 19.62
N THR A 127 -25.94 10.57 20.68
CA THR A 127 -26.45 10.86 22.05
C THR A 127 -26.10 12.28 22.48
N LYS A 128 -24.88 12.75 22.18
CA LYS A 128 -24.39 14.03 22.71
C LYS A 128 -24.65 15.22 21.79
N HIS A 129 -24.55 15.02 20.48
CA HIS A 129 -24.51 16.12 19.51
C HIS A 129 -25.68 16.11 18.52
N ASN A 130 -26.32 14.94 18.28
CA ASN A 130 -27.41 14.82 17.32
C ASN A 130 -28.54 13.90 17.83
N PRO A 131 -29.15 14.21 19.00
CA PRO A 131 -30.13 13.33 19.64
C PRO A 131 -31.40 13.13 18.80
N SER A 132 -31.72 14.02 17.89
CA SER A 132 -32.86 13.88 16.97
C SER A 132 -32.73 12.70 16.02
N GLN A 133 -31.50 12.25 15.75
CA GLN A 133 -31.17 11.10 14.91
C GLN A 133 -30.91 9.81 15.73
N LEU A 134 -30.99 9.88 17.04
CA LEU A 134 -30.75 8.72 17.91
C LEU A 134 -32.00 7.82 17.95
N PHE A 135 -31.95 6.70 17.20
CA PHE A 135 -33.01 5.69 17.25
C PHE A 135 -33.07 5.03 18.64
N LYS A 136 -34.27 4.95 19.22
CA LYS A 136 -34.49 4.27 20.50
C LYS A 136 -34.66 2.76 20.28
N VAL A 137 -33.68 1.99 20.76
CA VAL A 137 -33.75 0.52 20.74
C VAL A 137 -34.76 0.04 21.79
N THR A 138 -35.81 -0.64 21.34
CA THR A 138 -36.86 -1.22 22.21
C THR A 138 -36.83 -2.76 22.12
N ALA A 139 -37.53 -3.44 23.04
CA ALA A 139 -37.70 -4.89 22.96
C ALA A 139 -38.38 -5.29 21.63
N ASP A 140 -39.46 -4.62 21.25
CA ASP A 140 -40.18 -4.86 20.00
C ASP A 140 -39.27 -4.72 18.76
N TYR A 141 -38.38 -3.76 18.77
CA TYR A 141 -37.42 -3.60 17.67
C TYR A 141 -36.48 -4.81 17.60
N LEU A 142 -35.91 -5.23 18.75
CA LEU A 142 -35.00 -6.37 18.81
C LEU A 142 -35.69 -7.69 18.42
N ASP A 143 -36.95 -7.84 18.74
CA ASP A 143 -37.74 -9.04 18.40
C ASP A 143 -38.07 -9.17 16.92
N LYS A 144 -38.09 -8.04 16.19
CA LYS A 144 -38.33 -7.99 14.75
C LYS A 144 -37.09 -8.18 13.90
N LEU A 145 -35.90 -8.19 14.52
CA LEU A 145 -34.65 -8.39 13.77
C LEU A 145 -34.54 -9.81 13.21
N PRO A 146 -33.79 -10.00 12.13
CA PRO A 146 -33.44 -11.33 11.64
C PRO A 146 -32.87 -12.20 12.77
N LYS A 147 -33.33 -13.42 12.84
CA LYS A 147 -32.92 -14.35 13.90
C LYS A 147 -31.78 -15.23 13.43
N GLY A 148 -30.62 -15.06 14.02
CA GLY A 148 -29.45 -15.89 13.83
C GLY A 148 -28.90 -16.39 15.16
N LYS A 149 -27.95 -17.28 15.14
CA LYS A 149 -27.28 -17.89 16.31
C LYS A 149 -25.85 -17.48 16.45
N GLY A 150 -25.23 -17.08 15.34
CA GLY A 150 -23.83 -16.72 15.24
C GLY A 150 -23.54 -15.25 15.56
N MET A 151 -22.28 -14.96 15.79
CA MET A 151 -21.78 -13.59 15.94
C MET A 151 -20.78 -13.24 14.82
N GLY A 152 -20.71 -14.08 13.77
CA GLY A 152 -19.72 -13.97 12.73
C GLY A 152 -18.30 -14.33 13.19
N PRO A 153 -17.31 -14.17 12.31
CA PRO A 153 -15.91 -14.40 12.64
C PRO A 153 -15.46 -13.57 13.85
N GLU A 154 -14.50 -14.11 14.59
CA GLU A 154 -13.85 -13.31 15.64
C GLU A 154 -13.10 -12.13 15.00
N PRO A 155 -13.17 -10.95 15.60
CA PRO A 155 -12.35 -9.84 15.20
C PRO A 155 -10.86 -10.20 15.32
N ALA A 156 -10.02 -9.65 14.47
CA ALA A 156 -8.57 -9.79 14.61
C ALA A 156 -8.13 -9.45 16.04
N ALA A 157 -7.21 -10.22 16.58
CA ALA A 157 -6.74 -10.11 17.97
C ALA A 157 -6.14 -8.71 18.28
N ASN A 158 -5.70 -8.00 17.27
CA ASN A 158 -5.19 -6.63 17.41
C ASN A 158 -6.34 -5.67 17.66
N ASP A 159 -6.21 -4.88 18.67
CA ASP A 159 -7.17 -3.86 19.11
C ASP A 159 -7.53 -2.77 18.09
N ALA A 160 -6.82 -2.66 17.00
CA ALA A 160 -7.13 -1.81 15.87
C ALA A 160 -7.33 -2.67 14.62
N PRO A 161 -8.47 -2.57 13.92
CA PRO A 161 -8.64 -3.23 12.64
C PRO A 161 -7.82 -2.47 11.59
N GLU A 162 -6.60 -2.88 11.45
CA GLU A 162 -5.70 -2.48 10.36
C GLU A 162 -5.62 -3.67 9.38
N PRO A 163 -6.68 -3.94 8.60
CA PRO A 163 -6.77 -5.14 7.78
C PRO A 163 -5.65 -5.23 6.75
N TRP A 164 -5.13 -4.08 6.33
CA TRP A 164 -3.98 -3.99 5.44
C TRP A 164 -2.71 -4.63 6.03
N THR A 165 -2.54 -4.68 7.35
CA THR A 165 -1.36 -5.28 7.97
C THR A 165 -1.34 -6.82 7.87
N ALA A 166 -2.50 -7.43 7.68
CA ALA A 166 -2.69 -8.89 7.62
C ALA A 166 -3.08 -9.41 6.23
N MET A 167 -3.29 -8.52 5.25
CA MET A 167 -3.72 -8.91 3.90
C MET A 167 -2.65 -9.72 3.18
N ASN A 168 -3.12 -10.70 2.40
CA ASN A 168 -2.33 -11.30 1.35
C ASN A 168 -2.45 -10.40 0.09
N TYR A 169 -1.38 -9.69 -0.23
CA TYR A 169 -1.33 -8.78 -1.38
C TYR A 169 -1.03 -9.47 -2.72
N GLY A 170 -0.98 -10.81 -2.74
CA GLY A 170 -0.56 -11.54 -3.93
C GLY A 170 0.96 -11.46 -4.12
N ASP A 171 1.41 -11.57 -5.38
CA ASP A 171 2.85 -11.71 -5.69
C ASP A 171 3.64 -10.40 -5.62
N PHE A 172 2.95 -9.26 -5.66
CA PHE A 172 3.55 -7.93 -5.58
C PHE A 172 2.57 -6.94 -4.92
N LEU A 173 3.13 -5.85 -4.40
CA LEU A 173 2.34 -4.72 -3.90
C LEU A 173 2.86 -3.42 -4.51
N ILE A 174 1.96 -2.66 -5.16
CA ILE A 174 2.26 -1.33 -5.67
C ILE A 174 1.82 -0.30 -4.65
N ASN A 175 2.76 0.49 -4.15
CA ASN A 175 2.51 1.56 -3.18
C ASN A 175 3.62 2.63 -3.27
N THR A 176 3.49 3.69 -2.51
CA THR A 176 4.61 4.58 -2.21
C THR A 176 5.30 4.06 -0.96
N TYR A 177 6.62 3.86 -1.03
CA TYR A 177 7.42 3.32 0.07
C TYR A 177 8.47 4.32 0.52
N GLU A 178 8.73 4.35 1.82
CA GLU A 178 9.92 4.93 2.39
C GLU A 178 10.97 3.83 2.58
N ILE A 179 12.11 4.00 1.93
CA ILE A 179 13.25 3.10 2.11
C ILE A 179 14.02 3.64 3.30
N ALA A 180 13.99 2.91 4.41
CA ALA A 180 14.56 3.35 5.67
C ALA A 180 15.62 2.38 6.15
N THR A 181 16.77 2.91 6.53
CA THR A 181 17.75 2.20 7.34
C THR A 181 17.29 2.17 8.80
N GLU A 182 17.90 1.29 9.61
CA GLU A 182 17.59 1.25 11.05
C GLU A 182 17.95 2.58 11.74
N GLN A 183 19.01 3.24 11.31
CA GLN A 183 19.42 4.55 11.80
C GLN A 183 18.43 5.66 11.46
N ASP A 184 17.79 5.59 10.30
CA ASP A 184 16.77 6.55 9.92
C ASP A 184 15.50 6.40 10.77
N ARG A 185 15.17 5.16 11.14
CA ARG A 185 14.05 4.87 12.05
C ARG A 185 14.29 5.37 13.48
N GLU A 186 15.53 5.31 13.96
CA GLU A 186 15.91 5.82 15.28
C GLU A 186 15.92 7.35 15.33
N LYS A 187 16.30 8.01 14.22
CA LYS A 187 16.34 9.47 14.11
C LYS A 187 14.95 10.09 13.94
N ALA A 188 14.06 9.44 13.23
CA ALA A 188 12.68 9.86 13.09
C ALA A 188 11.92 9.57 14.39
N GLY A 189 12.07 10.42 15.39
CA GLY A 189 11.51 10.25 16.74
C GLY A 189 9.99 10.12 16.82
N ARG A 190 9.28 10.23 15.69
CA ARG A 190 7.84 10.05 15.55
C ARG A 190 7.51 9.28 14.28
N ALA A 191 6.57 8.35 14.40
CA ALA A 191 6.07 7.55 13.28
C ALA A 191 5.31 8.38 12.20
N ASP A 192 4.98 9.63 12.49
CA ASP A 192 4.19 10.55 11.69
C ASP A 192 5.05 11.63 10.96
N GLU A 193 6.36 11.59 11.10
CA GLU A 193 7.27 12.51 10.42
C GLU A 193 8.14 11.77 9.39
N ILE A 194 8.21 12.32 8.18
CA ILE A 194 9.14 11.87 7.14
C ILE A 194 10.42 12.67 7.29
N ALA A 195 11.56 11.99 7.32
CA ALA A 195 12.86 12.69 7.29
C ALA A 195 12.96 13.54 6.00
N PRO A 196 13.50 14.76 6.07
CA PRO A 196 13.61 15.65 4.90
C PRO A 196 14.40 15.07 3.74
N ASP A 197 15.30 14.14 4.02
CA ASP A 197 16.17 13.44 3.08
C ASP A 197 15.76 11.97 2.87
N ALA A 198 14.53 11.62 3.25
CA ALA A 198 14.02 10.26 3.11
C ALA A 198 14.02 9.81 1.64
N ASN A 199 14.51 8.60 1.41
CA ASN A 199 14.49 7.96 0.10
C ASN A 199 13.09 7.40 -0.15
N ILE A 200 12.31 8.09 -0.99
CA ILE A 200 10.93 7.70 -1.29
C ILE A 200 10.86 7.06 -2.68
N ALA A 201 10.25 5.89 -2.77
CA ALA A 201 9.92 5.23 -4.02
C ALA A 201 8.44 5.46 -4.34
N TYR A 202 8.15 6.35 -5.27
CA TYR A 202 6.80 6.62 -5.72
C TYR A 202 6.33 5.53 -6.71
N LYS A 203 5.09 5.04 -6.51
CA LYS A 203 4.58 3.89 -7.28
C LYS A 203 5.58 2.72 -7.31
N GLY A 204 6.19 2.46 -6.16
CA GLY A 204 7.09 1.36 -5.98
C GLY A 204 6.38 0.02 -6.12
N ILE A 205 6.96 -0.88 -6.89
CA ILE A 205 6.49 -2.24 -7.10
C ILE A 205 7.38 -3.15 -6.24
N ALA A 206 6.86 -3.53 -5.07
CA ALA A 206 7.57 -4.47 -4.20
C ALA A 206 7.32 -5.90 -4.69
N LEU A 207 8.39 -6.64 -4.91
CA LEU A 207 8.42 -8.02 -5.38
C LEU A 207 9.03 -8.92 -4.32
N ARG A 208 8.43 -10.09 -4.09
CA ARG A 208 9.03 -11.12 -3.26
C ARG A 208 10.09 -11.89 -4.05
N LEU A 209 11.26 -12.10 -3.46
CA LEU A 209 12.41 -12.76 -4.09
C LEU A 209 12.58 -14.22 -3.66
N ASP A 210 12.10 -14.58 -2.49
CA ASP A 210 12.17 -15.95 -1.97
C ASP A 210 10.92 -16.76 -2.33
N PRO A 211 11.06 -18.07 -2.61
CA PRO A 211 9.91 -18.93 -2.90
C PRO A 211 9.09 -19.20 -1.63
N GLY A 212 7.79 -19.43 -1.80
CA GLY A 212 6.91 -19.85 -0.69
C GLY A 212 5.49 -19.37 -0.85
N GLU A 213 4.60 -19.87 0.02
CA GLU A 213 3.19 -19.51 0.06
C GLU A 213 2.94 -18.14 0.70
N GLY A 214 1.74 -17.59 0.50
CA GLY A 214 1.24 -16.42 1.22
C GLY A 214 1.59 -15.06 0.63
N GLY A 215 2.10 -14.99 -0.57
CA GLY A 215 2.31 -13.74 -1.32
C GLY A 215 3.45 -12.86 -0.80
N VAL A 216 3.51 -11.61 -1.26
CA VAL A 216 4.61 -10.67 -0.98
C VAL A 216 4.77 -10.37 0.50
N SER A 217 3.70 -10.29 1.26
CA SER A 217 3.74 -9.98 2.70
C SER A 217 4.34 -11.10 3.57
N LYS A 218 4.49 -12.32 3.03
CA LYS A 218 5.00 -13.50 3.75
C LYS A 218 6.41 -13.90 3.33
N GLY A 219 7.07 -13.08 2.53
CA GLY A 219 8.44 -13.32 2.12
C GLY A 219 9.48 -13.09 3.21
N LYS A 220 10.72 -13.39 2.88
CA LYS A 220 11.93 -13.14 3.66
C LYS A 220 12.92 -12.21 2.94
N ALA A 221 12.70 -11.99 1.65
CA ALA A 221 13.51 -11.11 0.83
C ALA A 221 12.66 -10.41 -0.23
N TRP A 222 12.94 -9.15 -0.47
CA TRP A 222 12.16 -8.31 -1.38
C TRP A 222 13.04 -7.37 -2.18
N SER A 223 12.57 -7.01 -3.37
CA SER A 223 13.08 -5.90 -4.16
C SER A 223 11.98 -4.88 -4.40
N LEU A 224 12.36 -3.64 -4.60
CA LEU A 224 11.47 -2.53 -4.88
C LEU A 224 11.89 -1.85 -6.17
N PHE A 225 11.08 -1.99 -7.20
CA PHE A 225 11.24 -1.28 -8.47
C PHE A 225 10.35 -0.05 -8.49
N GLU A 226 10.93 1.13 -8.68
CA GLU A 226 10.15 2.36 -8.79
C GLU A 226 9.73 2.62 -10.24
N HIS A 227 8.42 2.65 -10.46
CA HIS A 227 7.82 2.90 -11.76
C HIS A 227 8.20 4.28 -12.36
N ASP A 228 8.19 5.33 -11.54
CA ASP A 228 8.31 6.70 -12.05
C ASP A 228 9.75 7.05 -12.48
N SER A 229 10.76 6.51 -11.81
CA SER A 229 12.18 6.73 -12.12
C SER A 229 12.86 5.56 -12.84
N MET A 230 12.17 4.42 -12.99
CA MET A 230 12.71 3.16 -13.57
C MET A 230 13.97 2.68 -12.86
N ARG A 231 14.04 2.80 -11.54
CA ARG A 231 15.15 2.33 -10.71
C ARG A 231 14.77 1.13 -9.86
N VAL A 232 15.73 0.31 -9.51
CA VAL A 232 15.62 -0.59 -8.35
C VAL A 232 15.94 0.26 -7.12
N ALA A 233 14.90 0.67 -6.42
CA ALA A 233 15.02 1.63 -5.32
C ALA A 233 15.63 1.01 -4.06
N GLY A 234 15.35 -0.27 -3.80
CA GLY A 234 15.88 -0.98 -2.66
C GLY A 234 15.72 -2.50 -2.78
N VAL A 235 16.56 -3.22 -2.06
CA VAL A 235 16.46 -4.67 -1.84
C VAL A 235 16.73 -4.93 -0.36
N TRP A 236 15.89 -5.69 0.31
CA TRP A 236 16.05 -5.99 1.73
C TRP A 236 15.63 -7.42 2.05
N GLN A 237 16.08 -7.91 3.20
CA GLN A 237 15.71 -9.22 3.72
C GLN A 237 15.51 -9.17 5.24
N GLY A 238 14.70 -10.06 5.78
CA GLY A 238 14.40 -10.14 7.20
C GLY A 238 13.10 -10.84 7.51
N ASP A 239 12.64 -10.68 8.76
CA ASP A 239 11.43 -11.33 9.26
C ASP A 239 10.16 -10.47 9.07
N GLY A 240 10.23 -9.37 8.32
CA GLY A 240 9.10 -8.52 8.04
C GLY A 240 9.21 -7.82 6.69
N PHE A 241 8.04 -7.63 6.06
CA PHE A 241 7.93 -6.99 4.75
C PHE A 241 8.08 -5.47 4.84
N ILE A 242 7.13 -4.83 5.45
CA ILE A 242 7.06 -3.37 5.63
C ILE A 242 6.42 -3.03 6.97
N ASP A 243 6.81 -1.89 7.53
CA ASP A 243 6.20 -1.30 8.71
C ASP A 243 5.06 -0.36 8.29
N TRP A 244 3.86 -0.68 8.78
CA TRP A 244 2.65 0.11 8.55
C TRP A 244 2.40 1.15 9.65
N LYS A 245 3.27 1.24 10.66
CA LYS A 245 3.09 2.12 11.81
C LYS A 245 2.97 3.57 11.37
N GLY A 246 1.93 4.24 11.84
CA GLY A 246 1.65 5.64 11.51
C GLY A 246 0.95 5.86 10.16
N VAL A 247 0.75 4.80 9.36
CA VAL A 247 -0.07 4.90 8.13
C VAL A 247 -1.54 4.91 8.53
N HIS A 248 -2.21 6.01 8.27
CA HIS A 248 -3.63 6.20 8.57
C HIS A 248 -4.39 6.60 7.31
N PHE A 249 -5.67 6.21 7.23
CA PHE A 249 -6.58 6.64 6.18
C PHE A 249 -7.45 7.83 6.64
N ASP A 250 -6.84 8.80 7.31
CA ASP A 250 -7.51 9.98 7.89
C ASP A 250 -7.34 11.26 7.04
N GLY A 251 -6.80 11.13 5.84
CA GLY A 251 -6.55 12.24 4.92
C GLY A 251 -5.18 12.92 5.08
N LYS A 252 -4.41 12.57 6.09
CA LYS A 252 -3.02 13.01 6.26
C LYS A 252 -2.08 11.95 5.69
N HIS A 253 -1.65 12.10 4.48
CA HIS A 253 -0.77 11.14 3.81
C HIS A 253 0.72 11.52 3.92
N VAL A 254 1.16 11.91 5.10
CA VAL A 254 2.58 12.26 5.35
C VAL A 254 3.44 11.04 5.64
N VAL A 255 2.86 9.97 6.20
CA VAL A 255 3.57 8.73 6.52
C VAL A 255 3.33 7.69 5.41
N ARG A 256 4.37 6.96 5.08
CA ARG A 256 4.34 5.88 4.07
C ARG A 256 4.82 4.58 4.69
N PRO A 257 4.40 3.42 4.15
CA PRO A 257 4.97 2.14 4.56
C PRO A 257 6.49 2.16 4.41
N ARG A 258 7.20 1.73 5.47
CA ARG A 258 8.66 1.69 5.52
C ARG A 258 9.17 0.28 5.30
N THR A 259 10.26 0.13 4.56
CA THR A 259 10.96 -1.16 4.50
C THR A 259 11.53 -1.50 5.88
N ILE A 260 11.48 -2.79 6.25
CA ILE A 260 12.07 -3.30 7.50
C ILE A 260 13.05 -4.44 7.19
N GLY A 261 13.98 -4.69 8.10
CA GLY A 261 15.01 -5.70 7.92
C GLY A 261 16.34 -5.12 7.44
N VAL A 262 17.19 -5.99 6.92
CA VAL A 262 18.57 -5.65 6.54
C VAL A 262 18.59 -5.24 5.06
N PRO A 263 19.03 -4.01 4.73
CA PRO A 263 19.19 -3.59 3.35
C PRO A 263 20.34 -4.34 2.68
N ILE A 264 20.09 -4.90 1.49
CA ILE A 264 21.09 -5.49 0.61
C ILE A 264 21.57 -4.44 -0.39
N LEU A 265 20.64 -3.65 -0.89
CA LEU A 265 20.86 -2.61 -1.89
C LEU A 265 19.91 -1.44 -1.63
N GLU A 266 20.41 -0.25 -1.85
CA GLU A 266 19.65 0.99 -1.89
C GLU A 266 20.20 1.86 -3.00
N THR A 267 19.32 2.57 -3.73
CA THR A 267 19.71 3.61 -4.67
C THR A 267 19.02 4.92 -4.32
N LYS A 268 19.67 6.05 -4.60
CA LYS A 268 19.09 7.39 -4.41
C LYS A 268 17.88 7.61 -5.32
N ASP A 269 16.98 8.52 -4.93
CA ASP A 269 15.82 8.92 -5.73
C ASP A 269 16.24 9.78 -6.94
N GLU A 270 16.74 9.09 -7.96
CA GLU A 270 17.18 9.64 -9.23
C GLU A 270 16.83 8.67 -10.36
N PRO A 271 16.79 9.11 -11.65
CA PRO A 271 16.52 8.21 -12.77
C PRO A 271 17.42 6.98 -12.80
N GLY A 272 16.83 5.79 -12.87
CA GLY A 272 17.56 4.53 -12.95
C GLY A 272 18.28 4.31 -14.29
N TRP A 273 17.74 4.91 -15.37
CA TRP A 273 18.31 4.86 -16.70
C TRP A 273 18.63 6.26 -17.20
N ALA A 274 19.73 6.41 -17.93
CA ALA A 274 20.04 7.65 -18.62
C ALA A 274 19.05 7.90 -19.76
N ASN A 275 18.82 9.17 -20.07
CA ASN A 275 18.08 9.54 -21.27
C ASN A 275 18.86 9.06 -22.50
N PRO A 276 18.29 8.19 -23.36
CA PRO A 276 18.99 7.64 -24.50
C PRO A 276 19.45 8.68 -25.53
N GLU A 277 18.77 9.84 -25.59
CA GLU A 277 19.11 10.90 -26.54
C GLU A 277 20.32 11.75 -26.06
N THR A 278 20.43 12.01 -24.77
CA THR A 278 21.50 12.85 -24.21
C THR A 278 22.62 12.05 -23.57
N GLY A 279 22.35 10.81 -23.17
CA GLY A 279 23.26 9.97 -22.38
C GLY A 279 23.42 10.43 -20.93
N THR A 280 22.61 11.39 -20.45
CA THR A 280 22.67 11.95 -19.09
C THR A 280 21.57 11.39 -18.19
N PHE A 281 21.74 11.53 -16.87
CA PHE A 281 20.76 11.16 -15.86
C PHE A 281 20.02 12.38 -15.29
N ASP A 282 20.02 13.52 -15.99
CA ASP A 282 19.34 14.72 -15.54
C ASP A 282 17.85 14.46 -15.34
N ASP A 283 17.37 14.66 -14.11
CA ASP A 283 16.00 14.37 -13.77
C ASP A 283 15.03 15.42 -14.31
N LEU A 284 14.29 15.07 -15.36
CA LEU A 284 13.33 15.94 -16.03
C LEU A 284 11.90 15.79 -15.46
N ARG A 285 11.69 15.00 -14.39
CA ARG A 285 10.39 14.91 -13.73
C ARG A 285 9.99 16.25 -13.13
N PHE A 286 8.69 16.44 -12.95
CA PHE A 286 8.14 17.67 -12.33
C PHE A 286 8.77 17.90 -10.96
N LYS A 287 9.26 19.11 -10.69
CA LYS A 287 9.78 19.50 -9.38
C LYS A 287 8.68 20.21 -8.59
N GLY A 288 8.25 19.60 -7.48
CA GLY A 288 7.26 20.18 -6.57
C GLY A 288 7.79 21.39 -5.77
N PRO A 289 6.88 22.09 -5.07
CA PRO A 289 7.27 23.20 -4.19
C PRO A 289 8.17 22.77 -3.02
N ASP A 290 8.09 21.52 -2.62
CA ASP A 290 8.91 20.86 -1.61
C ASP A 290 10.31 20.47 -2.10
N GLY A 291 10.60 20.70 -3.39
CA GLY A 291 11.87 20.36 -4.03
C GLY A 291 11.98 18.92 -4.53
N LEU A 292 11.01 18.06 -4.22
CA LEU A 292 10.97 16.66 -4.65
C LEU A 292 10.54 16.52 -6.11
N ARG A 293 10.91 15.39 -6.74
CA ARG A 293 10.54 15.06 -8.11
C ARG A 293 9.34 14.14 -8.13
N TYR A 294 8.39 14.41 -9.03
CA TYR A 294 7.12 13.71 -9.12
C TYR A 294 6.80 13.29 -10.55
N GLY A 295 6.05 12.20 -10.64
CA GLY A 295 5.56 11.66 -11.88
C GLY A 295 6.61 10.85 -12.66
N PRO A 296 6.20 10.21 -13.77
CA PRO A 296 7.08 9.36 -14.55
C PRO A 296 8.09 10.18 -15.36
N LEU A 297 9.19 9.53 -15.74
CA LEU A 297 10.09 10.04 -16.76
C LEU A 297 9.34 10.33 -18.07
N PRO A 298 9.82 11.27 -18.90
CA PRO A 298 9.19 11.56 -20.19
C PRO A 298 9.02 10.29 -21.04
N ARG A 299 7.83 10.09 -21.64
CA ARG A 299 7.48 8.86 -22.35
C ARG A 299 8.46 8.44 -23.45
N LYS A 300 9.11 9.40 -24.11
CA LYS A 300 10.15 9.13 -25.11
C LYS A 300 11.46 8.62 -24.51
N TRP A 301 11.70 8.92 -23.22
CA TRP A 301 12.84 8.41 -22.49
C TRP A 301 12.55 7.03 -21.91
N ALA A 302 11.46 6.87 -21.14
CA ALA A 302 11.10 5.63 -20.48
C ALA A 302 9.59 5.46 -20.40
N HIS A 303 9.11 4.24 -20.58
CA HIS A 303 7.68 3.95 -20.49
C HIS A 303 7.42 2.56 -19.90
N TYR A 304 6.83 2.55 -18.71
CA TYR A 304 6.35 1.31 -18.10
C TYR A 304 5.19 0.72 -18.88
N LYS A 305 5.24 -0.59 -19.15
CA LYS A 305 4.24 -1.33 -19.91
C LYS A 305 3.37 -2.23 -19.05
N GLY A 306 3.92 -2.82 -18.00
CA GLY A 306 3.18 -3.75 -17.15
C GLY A 306 4.04 -4.80 -16.46
N LEU A 307 3.35 -5.74 -15.81
CA LEU A 307 3.93 -6.88 -15.14
C LEU A 307 3.43 -8.16 -15.77
N TYR A 308 4.32 -9.14 -15.90
CA TYR A 308 3.99 -10.50 -16.28
C TYR A 308 4.34 -11.43 -15.14
N LYS A 309 3.45 -12.38 -14.86
CA LYS A 309 3.70 -13.43 -13.87
C LYS A 309 4.05 -14.73 -14.59
N HIS A 310 5.13 -15.37 -14.16
CA HIS A 310 5.51 -16.72 -14.60
C HIS A 310 5.94 -17.56 -13.39
N GLY A 311 5.05 -18.44 -12.93
CA GLY A 311 5.25 -19.17 -11.68
C GLY A 311 5.37 -18.22 -10.49
N HIS A 312 6.52 -18.25 -9.81
CA HIS A 312 6.83 -17.35 -8.70
C HIS A 312 7.57 -16.07 -9.14
N GLN A 313 7.98 -15.99 -10.39
CA GLN A 313 8.69 -14.84 -10.93
C GLN A 313 7.71 -13.79 -11.43
N THR A 314 8.02 -12.52 -11.14
CA THR A 314 7.38 -11.36 -11.74
C THR A 314 8.37 -10.69 -12.67
N VAL A 315 7.97 -10.50 -13.91
CA VAL A 315 8.76 -9.82 -14.95
C VAL A 315 8.18 -8.45 -15.19
N ILE A 316 9.01 -7.41 -15.05
CA ILE A 316 8.66 -6.02 -15.29
C ILE A 316 8.93 -5.70 -16.75
N SER A 317 7.96 -5.17 -17.47
CA SER A 317 8.06 -4.77 -18.86
C SER A 317 8.02 -3.25 -19.00
N TYR A 318 8.99 -2.69 -19.72
CA TYR A 318 9.06 -1.25 -19.98
C TYR A 318 9.92 -0.96 -21.23
N THR A 319 9.99 0.28 -21.66
CA THR A 319 10.91 0.71 -22.73
C THR A 319 11.88 1.76 -22.22
N ILE A 320 13.08 1.77 -22.78
CA ILE A 320 14.06 2.85 -22.66
C ILE A 320 14.42 3.29 -24.08
N GLY A 321 13.98 4.50 -24.45
CA GLY A 321 14.02 4.94 -25.84
C GLY A 321 13.27 3.98 -26.78
N ASP A 322 13.97 3.40 -27.73
CA ASP A 322 13.47 2.43 -28.70
C ASP A 322 13.64 0.96 -28.25
N ALA A 323 14.32 0.72 -27.13
CA ALA A 323 14.55 -0.62 -26.61
C ALA A 323 13.41 -1.12 -25.72
N ASP A 324 12.88 -2.29 -26.00
CA ASP A 324 12.04 -3.07 -25.09
C ASP A 324 12.90 -3.72 -24.01
N ILE A 325 12.48 -3.61 -22.74
CA ILE A 325 13.16 -4.21 -21.61
C ILE A 325 12.19 -5.14 -20.88
N LEU A 326 12.67 -6.36 -20.62
CA LEU A 326 12.06 -7.27 -19.66
C LEU A 326 13.05 -7.47 -18.51
N GLU A 327 12.60 -7.20 -17.30
CA GLU A 327 13.43 -7.26 -16.11
C GLU A 327 12.82 -8.19 -15.07
N SER A 328 13.64 -9.08 -14.51
CA SER A 328 13.27 -9.92 -13.38
C SER A 328 14.31 -9.84 -12.28
N HIS A 329 13.86 -10.07 -11.06
CA HIS A 329 14.66 -10.00 -9.84
C HIS A 329 14.68 -11.35 -9.14
N GLU A 330 15.85 -11.75 -8.65
CA GLU A 330 16.04 -13.01 -7.94
C GLU A 330 17.01 -12.81 -6.75
N LEU A 331 16.93 -13.68 -5.78
CA LEU A 331 17.92 -13.83 -4.73
C LEU A 331 18.69 -15.13 -4.97
N ALA A 332 19.99 -15.03 -5.18
CA ALA A 332 20.86 -16.19 -5.32
C ALA A 332 21.00 -16.94 -3.99
N LYS A 333 21.43 -18.19 -4.02
CA LYS A 333 21.59 -19.04 -2.83
C LYS A 333 22.58 -18.50 -1.80
N ASP A 334 23.55 -17.73 -2.24
CA ASP A 334 24.55 -17.04 -1.41
C ASP A 334 24.05 -15.69 -0.85
N GLY A 335 22.79 -15.32 -1.11
CA GLY A 335 22.18 -14.07 -0.67
C GLY A 335 22.44 -12.88 -1.60
N ALA A 336 23.11 -13.08 -2.73
CA ALA A 336 23.32 -12.01 -3.70
C ALA A 336 22.00 -11.67 -4.43
N PHE A 337 21.75 -10.39 -4.62
CA PHE A 337 20.64 -9.93 -5.46
C PHE A 337 21.03 -10.02 -6.94
N VAL A 338 20.17 -10.65 -7.72
CA VAL A 338 20.35 -10.82 -9.17
C VAL A 338 19.29 -10.03 -9.90
N ARG A 339 19.72 -9.12 -10.78
CA ARG A 339 18.89 -8.37 -11.69
C ARG A 339 19.11 -8.89 -13.10
N GLN A 340 18.11 -9.53 -13.69
CA GLN A 340 18.18 -10.03 -15.05
C GLN A 340 17.51 -9.05 -15.99
N LEU A 341 18.22 -8.64 -17.03
CA LEU A 341 17.74 -7.70 -18.05
C LEU A 341 17.75 -8.36 -19.41
N ASN A 342 16.58 -8.56 -20.01
CA ASN A 342 16.46 -8.87 -21.41
C ASN A 342 16.21 -7.58 -22.18
N ILE A 343 17.19 -7.15 -22.96
CA ILE A 343 17.22 -5.87 -23.64
C ILE A 343 17.03 -6.12 -25.14
N GLY A 344 15.95 -5.57 -25.68
CA GLY A 344 15.66 -5.61 -27.09
C GLY A 344 16.62 -4.77 -27.92
N LYS A 345 16.36 -4.71 -29.23
CA LYS A 345 17.13 -3.86 -30.16
C LYS A 345 17.15 -2.41 -29.66
N SER A 346 18.33 -1.79 -29.72
CA SER A 346 18.49 -0.36 -29.43
C SER A 346 19.39 0.29 -30.45
N THR A 347 18.98 1.44 -30.99
CA THR A 347 19.81 2.25 -31.89
C THR A 347 20.79 3.15 -31.14
N LYS A 348 20.62 3.28 -29.82
CA LYS A 348 21.42 4.12 -28.92
C LYS A 348 22.17 3.27 -27.90
N HIS A 349 23.22 3.84 -27.34
CA HIS A 349 23.84 3.30 -26.14
C HIS A 349 22.89 3.50 -24.96
N LEU A 350 22.70 2.46 -24.16
CA LEU A 350 21.89 2.52 -22.95
C LEU A 350 22.80 2.56 -21.73
N ARG A 351 22.40 3.31 -20.73
CA ARG A 351 23.15 3.43 -19.47
C ARG A 351 22.17 3.26 -18.29
N VAL A 352 22.52 2.37 -17.39
CA VAL A 352 21.69 2.05 -16.20
C VAL A 352 22.50 2.19 -14.93
N ARG A 353 21.92 2.81 -13.92
CA ARG A 353 22.43 2.80 -12.55
C ARG A 353 22.06 1.47 -11.89
N LEU A 354 23.06 0.76 -11.41
CA LEU A 354 22.86 -0.55 -10.80
C LEU A 354 22.79 -0.46 -9.29
N ALA A 355 23.62 0.37 -8.67
CA ALA A 355 23.77 0.52 -7.23
C ALA A 355 24.45 1.85 -6.91
N ASN A 356 24.46 2.25 -5.64
CA ASN A 356 25.33 3.34 -5.17
C ASN A 356 26.81 2.94 -5.28
N ALA A 357 27.68 3.91 -5.42
CA ALA A 357 29.14 3.69 -5.46
C ALA A 357 29.62 2.91 -4.23
N GLY A 358 30.65 2.09 -4.40
CA GLY A 358 31.16 1.19 -3.36
C GLY A 358 30.44 -0.16 -3.26
N THR A 359 29.31 -0.35 -3.97
CA THR A 359 28.64 -1.65 -4.03
C THR A 359 29.40 -2.58 -5.00
N LYS A 360 29.68 -3.80 -4.55
CA LYS A 360 30.26 -4.82 -5.42
C LYS A 360 29.24 -5.32 -6.42
N VAL A 361 29.48 -5.05 -7.69
CA VAL A 361 28.61 -5.46 -8.79
C VAL A 361 29.40 -6.34 -9.74
N HIS A 362 28.81 -7.50 -10.09
CA HIS A 362 29.31 -8.37 -11.12
C HIS A 362 28.30 -8.44 -12.25
N VAL A 363 28.76 -8.23 -13.48
CA VAL A 363 27.92 -8.34 -14.67
C VAL A 363 28.42 -9.54 -15.47
N SER A 364 27.49 -10.39 -15.91
CA SER A 364 27.84 -11.52 -16.79
C SER A 364 28.53 -10.98 -18.04
N GLN A 365 29.63 -11.63 -18.43
CA GLN A 365 30.47 -11.19 -19.53
C GLN A 365 29.67 -11.12 -20.84
N ALA A 366 29.47 -9.90 -21.32
CA ALA A 366 29.05 -9.61 -22.68
C ALA A 366 30.02 -8.56 -23.24
N PRO A 367 30.54 -8.74 -24.47
CA PRO A 367 31.58 -7.87 -25.03
C PRO A 367 31.17 -6.40 -25.13
N ASP A 368 29.88 -6.14 -25.13
CA ASP A 368 29.28 -4.81 -25.33
C ASP A 368 28.89 -4.08 -24.03
N ILE A 369 29.32 -4.60 -22.86
CA ILE A 369 28.97 -4.07 -21.54
C ILE A 369 30.21 -3.50 -20.85
N LYS A 370 30.09 -2.26 -20.33
CA LYS A 370 31.11 -1.60 -19.51
C LYS A 370 30.50 -1.13 -18.20
N VAL A 371 31.15 -1.48 -17.09
CA VAL A 371 30.73 -1.03 -15.74
C VAL A 371 31.76 -0.08 -15.17
N ARG A 372 31.31 1.05 -14.64
CA ARG A 372 32.15 2.09 -14.02
C ARG A 372 31.43 2.74 -12.86
N GLU A 373 32.17 3.20 -11.88
CA GLU A 373 31.64 4.15 -10.90
C GLU A 373 31.63 5.55 -11.50
N GLN A 374 30.49 6.23 -11.41
CA GLN A 374 30.28 7.57 -11.89
C GLN A 374 29.19 8.28 -11.08
N ASP A 375 29.45 9.53 -10.68
CA ASP A 375 28.49 10.43 -10.01
C ASP A 375 27.80 9.77 -8.78
N GLY A 376 28.57 9.00 -8.00
CA GLY A 376 28.08 8.31 -6.81
C GLY A 376 27.32 7.02 -7.07
N PHE A 377 27.36 6.49 -8.30
CA PHE A 377 26.70 5.25 -8.68
C PHE A 377 27.63 4.29 -9.41
N VAL A 378 27.31 3.00 -9.34
CA VAL A 378 27.82 1.98 -10.27
C VAL A 378 26.93 2.01 -11.51
N VAL A 379 27.50 2.46 -12.65
CA VAL A 379 26.79 2.62 -13.91
C VAL A 379 27.25 1.55 -14.90
N CYS A 380 26.28 0.85 -15.48
CA CYS A 380 26.48 -0.07 -16.58
C CYS A 380 26.14 0.62 -17.90
N THR A 381 27.07 0.61 -18.86
CA THR A 381 26.87 1.10 -20.22
C THR A 381 26.77 -0.10 -21.16
N ILE A 382 25.71 -0.16 -21.96
CA ILE A 382 25.39 -1.19 -22.92
C ILE A 382 25.46 -0.55 -24.30
N SER A 383 26.31 -1.09 -25.17
CA SER A 383 26.45 -0.57 -26.54
C SER A 383 25.15 -0.76 -27.34
N ALA A 384 24.95 0.05 -28.37
CA ALA A 384 23.81 -0.09 -29.28
C ALA A 384 23.70 -1.53 -29.78
N LEU A 385 22.53 -2.15 -29.57
CA LEU A 385 22.28 -3.56 -29.86
C LEU A 385 21.68 -3.71 -31.26
N LYS A 386 22.38 -4.44 -32.13
CA LYS A 386 21.83 -4.89 -33.40
C LYS A 386 20.76 -5.97 -33.17
N PRO A 387 19.91 -6.31 -34.17
CA PRO A 387 18.90 -7.38 -34.01
C PRO A 387 19.53 -8.68 -33.48
N PRO A 388 18.82 -9.48 -32.68
CA PRO A 388 19.39 -10.53 -31.86
C PRO A 388 20.18 -11.55 -32.71
N SER A 389 21.50 -11.56 -32.48
CA SER A 389 22.26 -12.79 -32.53
C SER A 389 21.92 -13.57 -31.25
N THR A 390 21.85 -14.86 -31.28
CA THR A 390 21.46 -15.82 -30.23
C THR A 390 22.28 -15.77 -28.95
N SER A 391 22.70 -14.59 -28.50
CA SER A 391 23.47 -14.39 -27.27
C SER A 391 22.56 -14.29 -26.05
N PRO A 392 22.91 -14.94 -24.92
CA PRO A 392 22.12 -14.86 -23.70
C PRO A 392 22.03 -13.40 -23.19
N SER A 393 20.87 -13.05 -22.65
CA SER A 393 20.61 -11.74 -22.04
C SER A 393 21.59 -11.48 -20.88
N PRO A 394 22.09 -10.25 -20.72
CA PRO A 394 23.00 -9.93 -19.62
C PRO A 394 22.29 -10.05 -18.26
N SER A 395 22.95 -10.71 -17.32
CA SER A 395 22.55 -10.74 -15.91
C SER A 395 23.52 -9.94 -15.06
N VAL A 396 22.99 -9.21 -14.09
CA VAL A 396 23.74 -8.40 -13.13
C VAL A 396 23.60 -9.02 -11.75
N VAL A 397 24.69 -9.40 -11.13
CA VAL A 397 24.73 -9.96 -9.77
C VAL A 397 25.32 -8.92 -8.83
N MET A 398 24.64 -8.65 -7.73
CA MET A 398 25.07 -7.71 -6.70
C MET A 398 25.20 -8.44 -5.37
N SER A 399 26.39 -8.42 -4.77
CA SER A 399 26.63 -9.02 -3.47
C SER A 399 26.40 -8.00 -2.36
N PRO A 400 25.83 -8.39 -1.21
CA PRO A 400 25.69 -7.51 -0.06
C PRO A 400 27.06 -6.99 0.40
N PRO A 401 27.12 -5.78 1.02
CA PRO A 401 28.35 -5.29 1.61
C PRO A 401 28.85 -6.30 2.66
N ASN A 402 30.15 -6.53 2.69
CA ASN A 402 30.75 -7.46 3.65
C ASN A 402 30.51 -6.94 5.09
N PRO A 403 29.83 -7.67 5.98
CA PRO A 403 29.52 -7.19 7.33
C PRO A 403 30.75 -6.90 8.19
N ARG A 404 31.98 -7.31 7.75
CA ARG A 404 33.23 -7.05 8.44
C ARG A 404 33.88 -5.69 8.14
N THR A 405 33.30 -4.87 7.26
CA THR A 405 33.84 -3.55 6.87
C THR A 405 33.01 -2.36 7.31
N SER A 406 32.03 -2.57 8.16
CA SER A 406 31.28 -1.48 8.80
C SER A 406 32.19 -0.80 9.86
N PRO A 407 32.40 0.54 9.85
CA PRO A 407 33.31 1.24 10.78
C PRO A 407 32.85 1.24 12.25
N HIS A 408 31.77 0.57 12.60
CA HIS A 408 31.16 0.62 13.93
C HIS A 408 31.29 -0.65 14.78
N SER A 409 32.17 -1.60 14.47
CA SER A 409 32.37 -2.81 15.28
C SER A 409 33.50 -2.68 16.30
N LEU A 410 33.71 -1.53 16.93
CA LEU A 410 34.59 -1.39 18.11
C LEU A 410 34.07 -0.27 19.02
N ARG A 411 32.99 -0.54 19.76
CA ARG A 411 32.79 0.01 21.10
C ARG A 411 32.53 -1.15 22.02
N GLU A 412 33.60 -1.54 22.73
CA GLU A 412 33.50 -2.40 23.91
C GLU A 412 32.49 -1.79 24.90
N ALA A 413 31.62 -2.62 25.43
CA ALA A 413 30.72 -2.25 26.52
C ALA A 413 31.60 -1.89 27.75
N PRO A 414 31.24 -0.82 28.50
CA PRO A 414 31.94 -0.50 29.75
C PRO A 414 31.73 -1.63 30.77
N PRO A 415 32.74 -1.90 31.64
CA PRO A 415 32.64 -2.96 32.62
C PRO A 415 31.52 -2.65 33.62
N SER A 416 30.72 -3.66 33.90
CA SER A 416 29.65 -3.65 34.90
C SER A 416 30.25 -3.36 36.30
N GLY A 417 29.91 -2.19 36.85
CA GLY A 417 30.19 -1.85 38.24
C GLY A 417 29.37 -2.70 39.23
N PRO A 418 29.80 -2.81 40.50
CA PRO A 418 29.23 -3.74 41.48
C PRO A 418 27.80 -3.34 41.89
N ARG A 419 26.90 -4.34 41.96
CA ARG A 419 25.53 -4.20 42.51
C ARG A 419 25.60 -3.91 44.01
N LEU A 420 24.90 -2.86 44.42
CA LEU A 420 24.61 -2.61 45.86
C LEU A 420 23.42 -3.51 46.28
N PRO A 421 23.43 -3.98 47.54
CA PRO A 421 22.39 -4.84 48.09
C PRO A 421 21.10 -4.06 48.39
N PRO A 422 19.92 -4.75 48.50
CA PRO A 422 18.64 -4.11 48.73
C PRO A 422 18.47 -3.72 50.18
N HIS A 423 17.88 -2.56 50.37
CA HIS A 423 17.19 -2.17 51.65
C HIS A 423 15.73 -1.99 51.38
#